data_f247d0a20b5aef126f3b663feb172079
#
_entry.id   f247d0a20b5aef126f3b663feb172079
#
_cell.length_a   1.000
_cell.length_b   1.000
_cell.length_c   1.000
_cell.angle_alpha   90.00
_cell.angle_beta   90.00
_cell.angle_gamma   90.00
#
_symmetry.space_group_name_H-M   'P 1'
#
loop_
_entity.id
_entity.type
_entity.pdbx_description
1 polymer ?
#
loop_
_entity_poly.entity_id
_entity_poly.type
_entity_poly.pdbx_seq_one_letter_code
_entity_poly.pdbx_strand_id
1 'polypeptide(L)'
;MDQIQVRQIHQVLLGCGFRYTNARDISPDSALRLLYSAAGFYVKSYLTSAGTFDVALVLKDEPFTTLPAAIILQSPEQLKGRLLPHINMGWYLCYVEEKEATWDPNDLEGLLRSVDIQIGLTLNNSVNAVETGLAVDAEMEGEFSSYWLARHTAYLVADVTQQKELNCFVAGTKNAHKTEYQEWVVCDDTTLEERDAWLSQRNLELHDSRGIITRRIRIKPSQLSGVTWPPKTFRAVLDWLAEVDNVAWLHLLEHFIQHPVKRHMILMDVLHQDMIGFRVDLDLGALALSSYQSSSVRRQRKAGRVNYAHLASAVSSKQAVQKFQRVNVVQADRLSVLSRNRRGKESGDLSTKHIALIGCGTIGGYLAGLLLRAGAGCGDKTFYLFDHDEFQPINFGRHVLATTDIGRNKAEALVSTLNSSTHLAKNIKAFTSRFAINAEQLKRYDIVIDATGRPPVSARLASVVRTFKLTERPVLIHGFNDGNGRASKVIIDDGRCCYGCLFANEAFYKDGMDLRFSHISMSAERHISCGSTFTPYDAAVSIITAGIMQEAALSVLEKNARWTYSEHMLEGGRTQKQKLLAAHPRCGICHGNL
;
A
#
# COMPACT_ATOMS: atom_id res chain seq x y z
N MET A 1 -27.29 22.66 9.77
CA MET A 1 -27.67 23.75 8.80
C MET A 1 -28.65 24.69 9.47
N ASP A 2 -28.45 26.00 9.34
CA ASP A 2 -29.46 26.96 9.79
C ASP A 2 -30.67 26.96 8.84
N GLN A 3 -31.78 27.55 9.27
CA GLN A 3 -33.02 27.57 8.48
C GLN A 3 -32.89 28.36 7.16
N ILE A 4 -31.94 29.31 7.10
CA ILE A 4 -31.71 30.14 5.91
C ILE A 4 -31.00 29.30 4.85
N GLN A 5 -29.96 28.58 5.24
CA GLN A 5 -29.23 27.66 4.35
C GLN A 5 -30.13 26.55 3.81
N VAL A 6 -30.98 25.94 4.65
CA VAL A 6 -31.94 24.90 4.22
C VAL A 6 -32.90 25.45 3.15
N ARG A 7 -33.42 26.68 3.32
CA ARG A 7 -34.29 27.34 2.32
C ARG A 7 -33.56 27.63 1.03
N GLN A 8 -32.32 28.12 1.13
CA GLN A 8 -31.49 28.40 -0.05
C GLN A 8 -31.21 27.13 -0.84
N ILE A 9 -30.76 26.04 -0.21
CA ILE A 9 -30.52 24.74 -0.84
C ILE A 9 -31.80 24.25 -1.54
N HIS A 10 -32.93 24.33 -0.83
CA HIS A 10 -34.23 23.92 -1.38
C HIS A 10 -34.57 24.69 -2.67
N GLN A 11 -34.44 26.03 -2.65
CA GLN A 11 -34.72 26.87 -3.81
C GLN A 11 -33.78 26.57 -4.99
N VAL A 12 -32.49 26.39 -4.73
CA VAL A 12 -31.51 26.08 -5.78
C VAL A 12 -31.82 24.72 -6.42
N LEU A 13 -32.06 23.69 -5.62
CA LEU A 13 -32.36 22.36 -6.15
C LEU A 13 -33.68 22.32 -6.93
N LEU A 14 -34.72 23.03 -6.48
CA LEU A 14 -35.95 23.20 -7.27
C LEU A 14 -35.64 23.93 -8.60
N GLY A 15 -34.81 24.97 -8.57
CA GLY A 15 -34.37 25.70 -9.76
C GLY A 15 -33.56 24.84 -10.75
N CYS A 16 -32.84 23.81 -10.25
CA CYS A 16 -32.16 22.80 -11.07
C CYS A 16 -33.11 21.71 -11.60
N GLY A 17 -34.40 21.78 -11.26
CA GLY A 17 -35.41 20.80 -11.74
C GLY A 17 -35.54 19.55 -10.86
N PHE A 18 -34.94 19.54 -9.66
CA PHE A 18 -35.21 18.50 -8.66
C PHE A 18 -36.62 18.72 -8.05
N ARG A 19 -37.24 17.64 -7.63
CA ARG A 19 -38.46 17.66 -6.82
C ARG A 19 -38.17 17.08 -5.46
N TYR A 20 -38.72 17.68 -4.42
CA TYR A 20 -38.64 17.08 -3.08
C TYR A 20 -39.69 15.97 -2.97
N THR A 21 -39.26 14.76 -2.65
CA THR A 21 -40.08 13.56 -2.55
C THR A 21 -39.99 13.03 -1.13
N ASN A 22 -41.12 12.76 -0.47
CA ASN A 22 -41.11 12.18 0.87
C ASN A 22 -40.53 10.76 0.83
N ALA A 23 -39.80 10.38 1.87
CA ALA A 23 -39.24 9.04 1.96
C ALA A 23 -40.29 7.93 1.90
N ARG A 24 -41.54 8.23 2.32
CA ARG A 24 -42.68 7.29 2.27
C ARG A 24 -43.13 6.95 0.84
N ASP A 25 -42.87 7.86 -0.10
CA ASP A 25 -43.26 7.72 -1.52
C ASP A 25 -42.22 6.95 -2.34
N ILE A 26 -41.08 6.60 -1.70
CA ILE A 26 -40.00 5.81 -2.29
C ILE A 26 -40.14 4.36 -1.83
N SER A 27 -39.95 3.39 -2.75
CA SER A 27 -40.03 1.95 -2.43
C SER A 27 -39.26 1.59 -1.14
N PRO A 28 -39.86 0.82 -0.23
CA PRO A 28 -39.16 0.34 0.98
C PRO A 28 -37.86 -0.44 0.69
N ASP A 29 -37.82 -1.14 -0.44
CA ASP A 29 -36.69 -1.99 -0.86
C ASP A 29 -35.62 -1.20 -1.61
N SER A 30 -35.79 0.11 -1.79
CA SER A 30 -34.77 0.93 -2.45
C SER A 30 -33.52 1.06 -1.58
N ALA A 31 -32.35 1.01 -2.20
CA ALA A 31 -31.07 1.24 -1.55
C ALA A 31 -31.06 2.59 -0.79
N LEU A 32 -31.75 3.60 -1.31
CA LEU A 32 -31.87 4.91 -0.70
C LEU A 32 -32.47 4.83 0.72
N ARG A 33 -33.60 4.10 0.87
CA ARG A 33 -34.27 3.95 2.18
C ARG A 33 -33.56 3.01 3.14
N LEU A 34 -32.85 2.01 2.62
CA LEU A 34 -32.08 1.07 3.41
C LEU A 34 -30.82 1.70 4.00
N LEU A 35 -30.22 2.67 3.31
CA LEU A 35 -28.92 3.26 3.69
C LEU A 35 -29.04 4.63 4.35
N TYR A 36 -30.11 5.38 4.08
CA TYR A 36 -30.24 6.74 4.55
C TYR A 36 -31.57 6.97 5.25
N SER A 37 -31.48 7.45 6.49
CA SER A 37 -32.65 7.86 7.28
C SER A 37 -32.87 9.36 7.08
N ALA A 38 -33.91 9.72 6.31
CA ALA A 38 -34.29 11.10 6.09
C ALA A 38 -35.81 11.21 5.89
N ALA A 39 -36.39 12.40 6.11
CA ALA A 39 -37.80 12.66 5.89
C ALA A 39 -38.19 12.69 4.41
N GLY A 40 -37.23 13.06 3.54
CA GLY A 40 -37.41 13.12 2.10
C GLY A 40 -36.08 13.38 1.39
N PHE A 41 -36.13 13.32 0.07
CA PHE A 41 -35.00 13.39 -0.82
C PHE A 41 -35.30 14.28 -2.02
N TYR A 42 -34.26 14.83 -2.65
CA TYR A 42 -34.39 15.56 -3.90
C TYR A 42 -34.19 14.60 -5.07
N VAL A 43 -35.19 14.46 -5.94
CA VAL A 43 -35.20 13.52 -7.06
C VAL A 43 -35.32 14.26 -8.38
N LYS A 44 -34.49 13.88 -9.37
CA LYS A 44 -34.55 14.41 -10.74
C LYS A 44 -34.40 13.29 -11.76
N SER A 45 -35.08 13.42 -12.87
CA SER A 45 -34.98 12.53 -14.02
C SER A 45 -34.00 13.09 -15.04
N TYR A 46 -33.02 12.29 -15.45
CA TYR A 46 -32.02 12.62 -16.47
C TYR A 46 -32.27 11.77 -17.72
N LEU A 47 -32.45 12.43 -18.85
CA LEU A 47 -32.64 11.77 -20.15
C LEU A 47 -31.29 11.47 -20.79
N THR A 48 -31.09 10.23 -21.24
CA THR A 48 -29.92 9.77 -22.00
C THR A 48 -30.37 9.09 -23.29
N SER A 49 -29.44 8.71 -24.19
CA SER A 49 -29.71 7.93 -25.39
C SER A 49 -30.39 6.58 -25.10
N ALA A 50 -30.02 5.94 -23.96
CA ALA A 50 -30.59 4.67 -23.55
C ALA A 50 -31.96 4.80 -22.81
N GLY A 51 -32.43 6.02 -22.52
CA GLY A 51 -33.63 6.27 -21.75
C GLY A 51 -33.39 7.11 -20.50
N THR A 52 -34.32 7.05 -19.55
CA THR A 52 -34.33 7.94 -18.38
C THR A 52 -33.77 7.26 -17.14
N PHE A 53 -32.89 8.00 -16.43
CA PHE A 53 -32.46 7.66 -15.08
C PHE A 53 -33.15 8.56 -14.07
N ASP A 54 -33.74 7.98 -13.02
CA ASP A 54 -34.19 8.75 -11.86
C ASP A 54 -33.10 8.71 -10.77
N VAL A 55 -32.61 9.89 -10.39
CA VAL A 55 -31.51 10.05 -9.43
C VAL A 55 -32.00 10.84 -8.22
N ALA A 56 -31.73 10.32 -7.02
CA ALA A 56 -31.94 11.00 -5.77
C ALA A 56 -30.62 11.58 -5.22
N LEU A 57 -30.64 12.83 -4.78
CA LEU A 57 -29.56 13.44 -4.03
C LEU A 57 -29.78 13.26 -2.53
N VAL A 58 -28.72 12.83 -1.85
CA VAL A 58 -28.61 12.75 -0.40
C VAL A 58 -27.61 13.78 0.09
N LEU A 59 -28.09 14.76 0.83
CA LEU A 59 -27.24 15.75 1.50
C LEU A 59 -26.72 15.13 2.79
N LYS A 60 -25.42 14.83 2.84
CA LYS A 60 -24.82 14.04 3.94
C LYS A 60 -24.47 14.87 5.15
N ASP A 61 -23.93 16.06 4.96
CA ASP A 61 -23.31 16.84 6.02
C ASP A 61 -23.59 18.33 5.96
N GLU A 62 -23.42 18.94 7.13
CA GLU A 62 -23.28 20.39 7.22
C GLU A 62 -22.08 20.89 6.43
N PRO A 63 -22.13 22.11 6.05
CA PRO A 63 -22.18 22.58 4.70
C PRO A 63 -20.94 22.15 3.96
N PHE A 64 -21.10 21.07 3.22
CA PHE A 64 -20.29 20.84 2.04
C PHE A 64 -18.80 20.55 2.30
N THR A 65 -18.48 19.89 3.43
CA THR A 65 -17.22 19.17 3.57
C THR A 65 -17.20 17.89 2.73
N THR A 66 -18.40 17.38 2.38
CA THR A 66 -18.61 16.27 1.46
C THR A 66 -19.68 16.62 0.42
N LEU A 67 -19.52 16.12 -0.80
CA LEU A 67 -20.50 16.30 -1.86
C LEU A 67 -21.77 15.48 -1.63
N PRO A 68 -22.95 15.92 -2.13
CA PRO A 68 -24.17 15.13 -2.08
C PRO A 68 -23.96 13.76 -2.71
N ALA A 69 -24.47 12.70 -2.09
CA ALA A 69 -24.47 11.39 -2.72
C ALA A 69 -25.59 11.32 -3.78
N ALA A 70 -25.24 10.83 -4.97
CA ALA A 70 -26.21 10.59 -6.04
C ALA A 70 -26.57 9.11 -6.07
N ILE A 71 -27.85 8.80 -5.89
CA ILE A 71 -28.37 7.43 -5.83
C ILE A 71 -29.35 7.22 -6.98
N ILE A 72 -29.11 6.23 -7.81
CA ILE A 72 -29.99 5.86 -8.91
C ILE A 72 -31.19 5.09 -8.34
N LEU A 73 -32.40 5.63 -8.50
CA LEU A 73 -33.64 4.99 -8.11
C LEU A 73 -34.19 4.09 -9.23
N GLN A 74 -34.03 4.55 -10.45
CA GLN A 74 -34.48 3.83 -11.65
C GLN A 74 -33.47 4.03 -12.77
N SER A 75 -33.16 2.97 -13.47
CA SER A 75 -32.37 2.97 -14.72
C SER A 75 -33.17 2.44 -15.88
N PRO A 76 -32.80 2.77 -17.15
CA PRO A 76 -33.41 2.19 -18.32
C PRO A 76 -33.41 0.66 -18.27
N GLU A 77 -34.52 0.02 -18.70
CA GLU A 77 -34.71 -1.43 -18.56
C GLU A 77 -33.60 -2.24 -19.24
N GLN A 78 -33.13 -1.78 -20.39
CA GLN A 78 -32.05 -2.42 -21.15
C GLN A 78 -30.69 -2.38 -20.49
N LEU A 79 -30.50 -1.53 -19.49
CA LEU A 79 -29.24 -1.39 -18.75
C LEU A 79 -29.27 -2.04 -17.35
N LYS A 80 -30.44 -2.57 -16.95
CA LYS A 80 -30.56 -3.24 -15.64
C LYS A 80 -29.63 -4.43 -15.52
N GLY A 81 -28.83 -4.44 -14.43
CA GLY A 81 -27.88 -5.50 -14.12
C GLY A 81 -26.62 -5.51 -14.98
N ARG A 82 -26.47 -4.54 -15.88
CA ARG A 82 -25.24 -4.35 -16.66
C ARG A 82 -24.21 -3.53 -15.89
N LEU A 83 -22.95 -3.80 -16.13
CA LEU A 83 -21.85 -3.02 -15.60
C LEU A 83 -21.74 -1.70 -16.38
N LEU A 84 -21.78 -0.59 -15.67
CA LEU A 84 -21.72 0.76 -16.22
C LEU A 84 -20.59 1.51 -15.49
N PRO A 85 -19.72 2.23 -16.20
CA PRO A 85 -18.72 3.08 -15.54
C PRO A 85 -19.40 4.07 -14.60
N HIS A 86 -18.77 4.37 -13.48
CA HIS A 86 -19.23 5.32 -12.48
C HIS A 86 -20.57 4.98 -11.79
N ILE A 87 -21.19 3.82 -12.10
CA ILE A 87 -22.41 3.36 -11.43
C ILE A 87 -22.08 2.15 -10.57
N ASN A 88 -21.74 2.40 -9.31
CA ASN A 88 -21.34 1.38 -8.37
C ASN A 88 -22.55 0.66 -7.76
N MET A 89 -22.44 -0.66 -7.57
CA MET A 89 -23.49 -1.51 -6.99
C MET A 89 -24.84 -1.43 -7.71
N GLY A 90 -24.87 -0.86 -8.93
CA GLY A 90 -26.07 -0.67 -9.74
C GLY A 90 -26.98 0.47 -9.28
N TRP A 91 -26.57 1.27 -8.31
CA TRP A 91 -27.39 2.35 -7.77
C TRP A 91 -26.63 3.59 -7.26
N TYR A 92 -25.35 3.52 -6.91
CA TYR A 92 -24.53 4.66 -6.50
C TYR A 92 -23.79 5.25 -7.71
N LEU A 93 -23.95 6.54 -7.95
CA LEU A 93 -23.27 7.26 -9.04
C LEU A 93 -22.05 8.02 -8.52
N CYS A 94 -20.88 7.65 -8.98
CA CYS A 94 -19.62 8.36 -8.75
C CYS A 94 -19.48 9.44 -9.84
N TYR A 95 -20.04 10.62 -9.62
CA TYR A 95 -20.05 11.69 -10.61
C TYR A 95 -18.83 12.61 -10.53
N VAL A 96 -18.01 12.47 -9.49
CA VAL A 96 -16.76 13.22 -9.30
C VAL A 96 -15.85 12.46 -8.34
N GLU A 97 -14.53 12.55 -8.52
CA GLU A 97 -13.55 12.10 -7.53
C GLU A 97 -13.47 13.13 -6.40
N GLU A 98 -14.21 12.90 -5.34
CA GLU A 98 -14.42 13.86 -4.24
C GLU A 98 -13.11 14.28 -3.55
N LYS A 99 -12.11 13.39 -3.50
CA LYS A 99 -10.81 13.65 -2.85
C LYS A 99 -9.95 14.65 -3.61
N GLU A 100 -10.16 14.79 -4.91
CA GLU A 100 -9.42 15.71 -5.77
C GLU A 100 -10.23 16.97 -6.11
N ALA A 101 -11.54 16.96 -5.81
CA ALA A 101 -12.43 18.08 -6.08
C ALA A 101 -12.24 19.21 -5.06
N THR A 102 -12.29 20.43 -5.54
CA THR A 102 -12.31 21.63 -4.72
C THR A 102 -13.53 22.49 -5.06
N TRP A 103 -14.15 23.09 -4.08
CA TRP A 103 -15.31 23.97 -4.25
C TRP A 103 -15.30 25.11 -3.23
N ASP A 104 -15.99 26.20 -3.53
CA ASP A 104 -16.19 27.30 -2.59
C ASP A 104 -17.36 26.95 -1.63
N PRO A 105 -17.12 26.78 -0.34
CA PRO A 105 -18.16 26.46 0.62
C PRO A 105 -19.16 27.61 0.83
N ASN A 106 -18.85 28.83 0.33
CA ASN A 106 -19.74 29.98 0.41
C ASN A 106 -20.62 30.14 -0.85
N ASP A 107 -20.31 29.44 -1.94
CA ASP A 107 -21.12 29.43 -3.18
C ASP A 107 -21.95 28.16 -3.28
N LEU A 108 -22.98 28.04 -2.46
CA LEU A 108 -23.89 26.89 -2.46
C LEU A 108 -24.66 26.75 -3.78
N GLU A 109 -25.01 27.86 -4.40
CA GLU A 109 -25.74 27.84 -5.67
C GLU A 109 -24.84 27.27 -6.78
N GLY A 110 -23.64 27.80 -6.95
CA GLY A 110 -22.67 27.32 -7.92
C GLY A 110 -22.32 25.85 -7.71
N LEU A 111 -22.12 25.42 -6.45
CA LEU A 111 -21.85 24.02 -6.11
C LEU A 111 -22.98 23.10 -6.55
N LEU A 112 -24.22 23.36 -6.13
CA LEU A 112 -25.36 22.48 -6.43
C LEU A 112 -25.70 22.44 -7.93
N ARG A 113 -25.55 23.57 -8.64
CA ARG A 113 -25.66 23.60 -10.11
C ARG A 113 -24.57 22.77 -10.79
N SER A 114 -23.33 22.85 -10.31
CA SER A 114 -22.23 22.03 -10.82
C SER A 114 -22.44 20.55 -10.58
N VAL A 115 -22.94 20.17 -9.40
CA VAL A 115 -23.33 18.79 -9.09
C VAL A 115 -24.40 18.26 -10.07
N ASP A 116 -25.43 19.04 -10.31
CA ASP A 116 -26.51 18.69 -11.26
C ASP A 116 -25.99 18.47 -12.68
N ILE A 117 -25.17 19.37 -13.18
CA ILE A 117 -24.54 19.26 -14.51
C ILE A 117 -23.65 18.03 -14.58
N GLN A 118 -22.82 17.82 -13.56
CA GLN A 118 -21.86 16.70 -13.54
C GLN A 118 -22.56 15.35 -13.50
N ILE A 119 -23.66 15.22 -12.76
CA ILE A 119 -24.49 14.00 -12.76
C ILE A 119 -24.98 13.70 -14.18
N GLY A 120 -25.53 14.70 -14.87
CA GLY A 120 -26.01 14.53 -16.23
C GLY A 120 -24.91 14.12 -17.22
N LEU A 121 -23.74 14.75 -17.13
CA LEU A 121 -22.57 14.41 -17.96
C LEU A 121 -22.10 12.98 -17.70
N THR A 122 -21.97 12.59 -16.44
CA THR A 122 -21.50 11.25 -16.06
C THR A 122 -22.45 10.16 -16.54
N LEU A 123 -23.77 10.34 -16.39
CA LEU A 123 -24.76 9.39 -16.90
C LEU A 123 -24.68 9.22 -18.41
N ASN A 124 -24.58 10.34 -19.16
CA ASN A 124 -24.44 10.28 -20.62
C ASN A 124 -23.14 9.58 -21.04
N ASN A 125 -22.02 9.89 -20.39
CA ASN A 125 -20.74 9.22 -20.66
C ASN A 125 -20.82 7.72 -20.38
N SER A 126 -21.42 7.31 -19.25
CA SER A 126 -21.61 5.91 -18.89
C SER A 126 -22.45 5.13 -19.92
N VAL A 127 -23.51 5.75 -20.45
CA VAL A 127 -24.33 5.16 -21.50
C VAL A 127 -23.58 5.08 -22.82
N ASN A 128 -22.94 6.17 -23.26
CA ASN A 128 -22.14 6.19 -24.48
C ASN A 128 -21.04 5.14 -24.48
N ALA A 129 -20.41 4.91 -23.32
CA ALA A 129 -19.38 3.91 -23.16
C ALA A 129 -19.89 2.48 -23.47
N VAL A 130 -21.13 2.18 -23.08
CA VAL A 130 -21.78 0.89 -23.40
C VAL A 130 -22.17 0.79 -24.88
N GLU A 131 -22.71 1.88 -25.45
CA GLU A 131 -23.20 1.89 -26.84
C GLU A 131 -22.07 1.84 -27.86
N THR A 132 -21.00 2.55 -27.62
CA THR A 132 -19.86 2.65 -28.56
C THR A 132 -18.82 1.55 -28.39
N GLY A 133 -18.78 0.91 -27.24
CA GLY A 133 -17.75 -0.07 -26.90
C GLY A 133 -16.34 0.50 -26.79
N LEU A 134 -16.20 1.83 -26.75
CA LEU A 134 -14.92 2.51 -26.74
C LEU A 134 -14.44 2.81 -25.31
N ALA A 135 -13.17 2.48 -25.03
CA ALA A 135 -12.33 3.01 -23.97
C ALA A 135 -12.78 2.83 -22.51
N VAL A 136 -13.56 1.84 -22.18
CA VAL A 136 -14.19 1.72 -20.87
C VAL A 136 -13.34 1.00 -19.84
N ASP A 137 -12.38 0.20 -20.29
CA ASP A 137 -11.52 -0.55 -19.36
C ASP A 137 -10.64 0.39 -18.54
N ALA A 138 -10.19 1.51 -19.14
CA ALA A 138 -9.40 2.52 -18.41
C ALA A 138 -10.26 3.31 -17.39
N GLU A 139 -11.52 3.60 -17.68
CA GLU A 139 -12.43 4.28 -16.74
C GLU A 139 -12.90 3.36 -15.61
N MET A 140 -12.84 2.04 -15.82
CA MET A 140 -13.15 1.04 -14.80
C MET A 140 -11.94 0.58 -14.02
N GLU A 141 -10.73 1.05 -14.39
CA GLU A 141 -9.50 0.71 -13.69
C GLU A 141 -9.57 1.16 -12.23
N GLY A 142 -9.30 0.24 -11.32
CA GLY A 142 -9.42 0.48 -9.87
C GLY A 142 -10.83 0.41 -9.30
N GLU A 143 -11.88 0.48 -10.12
CA GLU A 143 -13.27 0.35 -9.66
C GLU A 143 -13.84 -1.07 -9.81
N PHE A 144 -13.24 -1.89 -10.66
CA PHE A 144 -13.77 -3.21 -11.03
C PHE A 144 -14.02 -4.14 -9.83
N SER A 145 -13.12 -4.12 -8.85
CA SER A 145 -13.28 -4.88 -7.61
C SER A 145 -14.49 -4.42 -6.78
N SER A 146 -14.85 -3.15 -6.84
CA SER A 146 -16.01 -2.58 -6.14
C SER A 146 -17.33 -3.16 -6.65
N TYR A 147 -17.39 -3.49 -7.94
CA TYR A 147 -18.57 -4.10 -8.57
C TYR A 147 -18.67 -5.61 -8.32
N TRP A 148 -17.63 -6.24 -7.77
CA TRP A 148 -17.64 -7.67 -7.47
C TRP A 148 -18.55 -8.04 -6.30
N LEU A 149 -18.83 -7.11 -5.39
CA LEU A 149 -19.77 -7.24 -4.27
C LEU A 149 -19.54 -8.50 -3.42
N ALA A 150 -18.31 -8.77 -3.07
CA ALA A 150 -17.97 -9.93 -2.22
C ALA A 150 -18.11 -9.58 -0.73
N ARG A 151 -18.57 -10.57 0.06
CA ARG A 151 -18.68 -10.45 1.53
C ARG A 151 -17.38 -10.79 2.25
N HIS A 152 -16.49 -11.52 1.61
CA HIS A 152 -15.24 -12.01 2.20
C HIS A 152 -14.06 -11.42 1.44
N THR A 153 -12.96 -11.23 2.17
CA THR A 153 -11.71 -10.75 1.62
C THR A 153 -10.64 -11.83 1.76
N ALA A 154 -9.92 -12.10 0.68
CA ALA A 154 -8.71 -12.91 0.67
C ALA A 154 -7.49 -11.98 0.58
N TYR A 155 -6.56 -12.14 1.49
CA TYR A 155 -5.29 -11.42 1.51
C TYR A 155 -4.22 -12.30 0.87
N LEU A 156 -3.64 -11.81 -0.20
CA LEU A 156 -2.64 -12.53 -0.97
C LEU A 156 -1.25 -12.12 -0.49
N VAL A 157 -0.62 -12.96 0.33
CA VAL A 157 0.72 -12.70 0.87
C VAL A 157 1.83 -13.31 0.00
N ALA A 158 1.50 -14.20 -0.94
CA ALA A 158 2.43 -14.75 -1.90
C ALA A 158 2.75 -13.77 -3.03
N ASP A 159 3.99 -13.80 -3.50
CA ASP A 159 4.39 -13.11 -4.73
C ASP A 159 3.87 -13.87 -5.95
N VAL A 160 2.82 -13.34 -6.56
CA VAL A 160 2.18 -13.96 -7.73
C VAL A 160 2.94 -13.79 -9.05
N THR A 161 4.05 -13.07 -9.07
CA THR A 161 4.91 -13.02 -10.26
C THR A 161 5.60 -14.35 -10.50
N GLN A 162 5.76 -15.15 -9.46
CA GLN A 162 6.28 -16.52 -9.51
C GLN A 162 5.14 -17.50 -9.76
N GLN A 163 5.34 -18.46 -10.67
CA GLN A 163 4.37 -19.53 -10.95
C GLN A 163 4.52 -20.66 -9.92
N LYS A 164 4.08 -20.42 -8.69
CA LYS A 164 4.04 -21.42 -7.62
C LYS A 164 2.62 -21.92 -7.36
N GLU A 165 2.51 -23.07 -6.73
CA GLU A 165 1.23 -23.56 -6.25
C GLU A 165 0.79 -22.71 -5.05
N LEU A 166 -0.42 -22.18 -5.13
CA LEU A 166 -1.01 -21.34 -4.10
C LEU A 166 -2.01 -22.15 -3.28
N ASN A 167 -2.09 -21.85 -1.99
CA ASN A 167 -3.08 -22.40 -1.08
C ASN A 167 -3.79 -21.28 -0.33
N CYS A 168 -5.11 -21.37 -0.21
CA CYS A 168 -5.93 -20.46 0.56
C CYS A 168 -6.32 -21.06 1.90
N PHE A 169 -6.07 -20.37 2.98
CA PHE A 169 -6.39 -20.74 4.34
C PHE A 169 -7.49 -19.84 4.89
N VAL A 170 -8.43 -20.41 5.62
CA VAL A 170 -9.50 -19.66 6.29
C VAL A 170 -9.13 -19.48 7.75
N ALA A 171 -9.15 -18.24 8.21
CA ALA A 171 -8.84 -17.84 9.57
C ALA A 171 -9.97 -17.03 10.22
N GLY A 172 -10.00 -17.00 11.54
CA GLY A 172 -10.95 -16.24 12.34
C GLY A 172 -10.40 -15.90 13.71
N THR A 173 -11.14 -15.12 14.51
CA THR A 173 -10.71 -14.70 15.84
C THR A 173 -10.78 -15.84 16.85
N LYS A 174 -9.82 -15.88 17.80
CA LYS A 174 -9.70 -16.92 18.86
C LYS A 174 -10.95 -17.16 19.72
N ASN A 175 -11.82 -16.16 19.87
CA ASN A 175 -12.93 -16.18 20.81
C ASN A 175 -14.32 -16.13 20.17
N ALA A 176 -14.45 -16.28 18.88
CA ALA A 176 -15.74 -16.24 18.19
C ALA A 176 -16.51 -17.57 18.37
N HIS A 177 -17.28 -17.66 19.43
CA HIS A 177 -18.44 -18.55 19.48
C HIS A 177 -19.48 -18.10 18.45
N LYS A 178 -19.26 -18.39 17.19
CA LYS A 178 -20.02 -18.11 15.97
C LYS A 178 -19.41 -17.04 15.05
N THR A 179 -18.77 -17.54 13.98
CA THR A 179 -18.87 -17.20 12.55
C THR A 179 -18.96 -15.74 12.08
N GLU A 180 -18.66 -14.70 12.83
CA GLU A 180 -18.95 -13.35 12.33
C GLU A 180 -17.83 -12.73 11.50
N TYR A 181 -16.59 -13.09 11.71
CA TYR A 181 -15.48 -12.59 10.91
C TYR A 181 -14.61 -13.73 10.40
N GLN A 182 -14.60 -13.92 9.10
CA GLN A 182 -13.69 -14.85 8.41
C GLN A 182 -12.81 -14.07 7.46
N GLU A 183 -11.52 -14.30 7.59
CA GLU A 183 -10.50 -13.78 6.73
C GLU A 183 -9.82 -14.94 5.99
N TRP A 184 -9.48 -14.73 4.75
CA TRP A 184 -8.84 -15.75 3.93
C TRP A 184 -7.44 -15.27 3.57
N VAL A 185 -6.44 -16.17 3.73
CA VAL A 185 -5.04 -15.84 3.47
C VAL A 185 -4.52 -16.78 2.41
N VAL A 186 -4.02 -16.22 1.31
CA VAL A 186 -3.46 -16.97 0.19
C VAL A 186 -1.94 -16.86 0.24
N CYS A 187 -1.27 -18.00 0.31
CA CYS A 187 0.19 -18.10 0.33
C CYS A 187 0.67 -19.30 -0.50
N ASP A 188 1.96 -19.35 -0.75
CA ASP A 188 2.68 -20.54 -1.24
C ASP A 188 3.58 -21.11 -0.15
N ASP A 189 4.28 -22.21 -0.44
CA ASP A 189 5.17 -22.88 0.51
C ASP A 189 6.36 -22.00 0.96
N THR A 190 6.70 -20.96 0.21
CA THR A 190 7.80 -20.03 0.54
C THR A 190 7.36 -18.82 1.36
N THR A 191 6.05 -18.62 1.52
CA THR A 191 5.43 -17.50 2.24
C THR A 191 4.57 -17.95 3.44
N LEU A 192 4.85 -19.15 3.97
CA LEU A 192 4.19 -19.67 5.17
C LEU A 192 4.53 -18.82 6.42
N GLU A 193 5.75 -18.33 6.53
CA GLU A 193 6.19 -17.47 7.63
C GLU A 193 5.44 -16.12 7.62
N GLU A 194 5.26 -15.52 6.45
CA GLU A 194 4.49 -14.29 6.25
C GLU A 194 3.00 -14.51 6.60
N ARG A 195 2.43 -15.66 6.22
CA ARG A 195 1.07 -16.06 6.64
C ARG A 195 0.96 -16.15 8.15
N ASP A 196 1.89 -16.83 8.80
CA ASP A 196 1.86 -17.05 10.24
C ASP A 196 2.08 -15.72 11.00
N ALA A 197 2.94 -14.84 10.50
CA ALA A 197 3.10 -13.49 11.00
C ALA A 197 1.82 -12.66 10.84
N TRP A 198 1.18 -12.74 9.67
CA TRP A 198 -0.11 -12.09 9.40
C TRP A 198 -1.17 -12.51 10.43
N LEU A 199 -1.32 -13.82 10.64
CA LEU A 199 -2.29 -14.37 11.58
C LEU A 199 -1.99 -13.94 13.03
N SER A 200 -0.74 -14.08 13.45
CA SER A 200 -0.30 -13.75 14.80
C SER A 200 -0.52 -12.26 15.13
N GLN A 201 -0.10 -11.35 14.24
CA GLN A 201 -0.24 -9.91 14.45
C GLN A 201 -1.69 -9.43 14.44
N ARG A 202 -2.60 -10.17 13.80
CA ARG A 202 -4.03 -9.89 13.76
C ARG A 202 -4.84 -10.68 14.78
N ASN A 203 -4.18 -11.47 15.60
CA ASN A 203 -4.81 -12.32 16.61
C ASN A 203 -5.84 -13.30 16.01
N LEU A 204 -5.46 -13.92 14.88
CA LEU A 204 -6.27 -14.87 14.13
C LEU A 204 -5.72 -16.29 14.26
N GLU A 205 -6.60 -17.28 14.14
CA GLU A 205 -6.27 -18.71 14.09
C GLU A 205 -6.86 -19.35 12.83
N LEU A 206 -6.16 -20.34 12.29
CA LEU A 206 -6.67 -21.13 11.18
C LEU A 206 -7.83 -22.02 11.62
N HIS A 207 -8.92 -22.01 10.87
CA HIS A 207 -10.05 -22.92 11.08
C HIS A 207 -9.74 -24.35 10.62
N ASP A 208 -8.91 -24.50 9.58
CA ASP A 208 -8.44 -25.80 9.05
C ASP A 208 -6.99 -25.58 8.59
N SER A 209 -6.10 -26.46 9.03
CA SER A 209 -4.69 -26.46 8.61
C SER A 209 -4.49 -26.88 7.16
N ARG A 210 -5.52 -27.50 6.55
CA ARG A 210 -5.50 -27.89 5.13
C ARG A 210 -5.87 -26.71 4.26
N GLY A 211 -4.93 -26.30 3.41
CA GLY A 211 -5.16 -25.24 2.42
C GLY A 211 -6.18 -25.66 1.35
N ILE A 212 -6.91 -24.71 0.84
CA ILE A 212 -7.74 -24.84 -0.35
C ILE A 212 -6.85 -24.58 -1.57
N ILE A 213 -6.78 -25.54 -2.48
CA ILE A 213 -6.00 -25.39 -3.73
C ILE A 213 -6.47 -24.14 -4.45
N THR A 214 -5.50 -23.25 -4.75
CA THR A 214 -5.76 -21.94 -5.29
C THR A 214 -5.12 -21.80 -6.67
N ARG A 215 -5.87 -21.34 -7.65
CA ARG A 215 -5.38 -21.06 -8.99
C ARG A 215 -5.54 -19.61 -9.36
N ARG A 216 -4.46 -18.96 -9.74
CA ARG A 216 -4.49 -17.65 -10.40
C ARG A 216 -4.68 -17.81 -11.90
N ILE A 217 -5.62 -17.08 -12.46
CA ILE A 217 -5.91 -17.06 -13.89
C ILE A 217 -5.75 -15.63 -14.35
N ARG A 218 -4.86 -15.41 -15.31
CA ARG A 218 -4.71 -14.12 -15.98
C ARG A 218 -5.76 -14.00 -17.07
N ILE A 219 -6.43 -12.88 -17.11
CA ILE A 219 -7.49 -12.57 -18.08
C ILE A 219 -7.01 -11.35 -18.87
N LYS A 220 -7.13 -11.43 -20.18
CA LYS A 220 -6.79 -10.32 -21.08
C LYS A 220 -7.66 -9.12 -20.81
N PRO A 221 -7.20 -7.89 -21.12
CA PRO A 221 -8.06 -6.73 -21.13
C PRO A 221 -9.22 -6.98 -22.07
N SER A 222 -10.42 -6.69 -21.61
CA SER A 222 -11.62 -6.87 -22.39
C SER A 222 -12.61 -5.78 -22.07
N GLN A 223 -13.53 -5.54 -22.96
CA GLN A 223 -14.63 -4.64 -22.72
C GLN A 223 -15.50 -5.17 -21.56
N LEU A 224 -15.47 -4.49 -20.43
CA LEU A 224 -16.24 -4.85 -19.24
C LEU A 224 -17.58 -4.14 -19.16
N SER A 225 -17.71 -2.98 -19.79
CA SER A 225 -18.98 -2.23 -19.79
C SER A 225 -20.08 -2.98 -20.54
N GLY A 226 -21.27 -2.89 -20.00
CA GLY A 226 -22.46 -3.51 -20.58
C GLY A 226 -22.59 -5.01 -20.33
N VAL A 227 -21.61 -5.69 -19.69
CA VAL A 227 -21.77 -7.10 -19.31
C VAL A 227 -22.73 -7.23 -18.12
N THR A 228 -23.36 -8.40 -17.98
CA THR A 228 -24.17 -8.70 -16.79
C THR A 228 -23.27 -8.98 -15.60
N TRP A 229 -23.27 -8.07 -14.63
CA TRP A 229 -22.34 -8.06 -13.52
C TRP A 229 -23.01 -7.71 -12.19
N PRO A 230 -22.58 -8.25 -11.04
CA PRO A 230 -21.63 -9.36 -10.91
C PRO A 230 -22.30 -10.71 -11.18
N PRO A 231 -21.54 -11.73 -11.64
CA PRO A 231 -22.08 -13.05 -11.87
C PRO A 231 -22.58 -13.67 -10.55
N LYS A 232 -23.83 -14.17 -10.56
CA LYS A 232 -24.48 -14.73 -9.35
C LYS A 232 -24.19 -16.21 -9.14
N THR A 233 -23.73 -16.92 -10.16
CA THR A 233 -23.48 -18.36 -10.15
C THR A 233 -22.13 -18.66 -10.79
N PHE A 234 -21.58 -19.84 -10.48
CA PHE A 234 -20.36 -20.31 -11.12
C PHE A 234 -20.56 -20.48 -12.65
N ARG A 235 -21.75 -20.88 -13.09
CA ARG A 235 -22.09 -20.95 -14.52
C ARG A 235 -21.91 -19.59 -15.18
N ALA A 236 -22.44 -18.54 -14.57
CA ALA A 236 -22.34 -17.18 -15.13
C ALA A 236 -20.87 -16.68 -15.21
N VAL A 237 -19.99 -17.13 -14.29
CA VAL A 237 -18.54 -16.87 -14.41
C VAL A 237 -17.95 -17.55 -15.62
N LEU A 238 -18.28 -18.83 -15.84
CA LEU A 238 -17.77 -19.58 -16.98
C LEU A 238 -18.27 -19.02 -18.32
N ASP A 239 -19.54 -18.62 -18.37
CA ASP A 239 -20.13 -18.01 -19.57
C ASP A 239 -19.45 -16.66 -19.89
N TRP A 240 -19.24 -15.83 -18.87
CA TRP A 240 -18.49 -14.58 -19.02
C TRP A 240 -17.05 -14.81 -19.48
N LEU A 241 -16.30 -15.75 -18.87
CA LEU A 241 -14.94 -16.06 -19.27
C LEU A 241 -14.85 -16.58 -20.71
N ALA A 242 -15.80 -17.40 -21.12
CA ALA A 242 -15.84 -17.93 -22.50
C ALA A 242 -15.99 -16.82 -23.54
N GLU A 243 -16.72 -15.76 -23.20
CA GLU A 243 -16.92 -14.59 -24.06
C GLU A 243 -15.70 -13.67 -24.07
N VAL A 244 -15.12 -13.39 -22.88
CA VAL A 244 -14.07 -12.41 -22.67
C VAL A 244 -12.69 -12.95 -23.03
N ASP A 245 -12.33 -14.14 -22.54
CA ASP A 245 -11.03 -14.77 -22.76
C ASP A 245 -11.14 -16.29 -22.77
N ASN A 246 -11.28 -16.86 -23.96
CA ASN A 246 -11.38 -18.31 -24.14
C ASN A 246 -10.13 -19.07 -23.67
N VAL A 247 -8.94 -18.45 -23.65
CA VAL A 247 -7.71 -19.09 -23.15
C VAL A 247 -7.78 -19.19 -21.63
N ALA A 248 -8.18 -18.13 -20.93
CA ALA A 248 -8.40 -18.13 -19.49
C ALA A 248 -9.49 -19.16 -19.10
N TRP A 249 -10.56 -19.23 -19.88
CA TRP A 249 -11.62 -20.23 -19.70
C TRP A 249 -11.10 -21.66 -19.80
N LEU A 250 -10.29 -21.97 -20.81
CA LEU A 250 -9.66 -23.30 -20.96
C LEU A 250 -8.74 -23.61 -19.78
N HIS A 251 -7.91 -22.66 -19.36
CA HIS A 251 -7.02 -22.86 -18.21
C HIS A 251 -7.79 -23.13 -16.91
N LEU A 252 -8.93 -22.48 -16.73
CA LEU A 252 -9.80 -22.74 -15.58
C LEU A 252 -10.36 -24.18 -15.60
N LEU A 253 -10.87 -24.62 -16.75
CA LEU A 253 -11.40 -25.99 -16.89
C LEU A 253 -10.32 -27.05 -16.73
N GLU A 254 -9.12 -26.81 -17.27
CA GLU A 254 -7.98 -27.70 -17.07
C GLU A 254 -7.55 -27.81 -15.61
N HIS A 255 -7.65 -26.72 -14.84
CA HIS A 255 -7.38 -26.76 -13.42
C HIS A 255 -8.27 -27.77 -12.68
N PHE A 256 -9.57 -27.83 -12.97
CA PHE A 256 -10.47 -28.81 -12.34
C PHE A 256 -10.15 -30.26 -12.74
N ILE A 257 -9.66 -30.50 -13.95
CA ILE A 257 -9.20 -31.82 -14.37
C ILE A 257 -7.92 -32.22 -13.65
N GLN A 258 -6.98 -31.28 -13.50
CA GLN A 258 -5.69 -31.53 -12.88
C GLN A 258 -5.80 -31.74 -11.37
N HIS A 259 -6.76 -31.05 -10.75
CA HIS A 259 -6.99 -31.06 -9.30
C HIS A 259 -8.43 -31.47 -8.99
N PRO A 260 -8.76 -32.76 -9.01
CA PRO A 260 -10.11 -33.25 -8.71
C PRO A 260 -10.35 -33.28 -7.18
N VAL A 261 -10.42 -32.10 -6.57
CA VAL A 261 -10.69 -31.89 -5.15
C VAL A 261 -12.01 -31.18 -4.95
N LYS A 262 -12.55 -31.29 -3.73
CA LYS A 262 -13.87 -30.70 -3.42
C LYS A 262 -13.86 -29.17 -3.40
N ARG A 263 -12.78 -28.54 -2.93
CA ARG A 263 -12.72 -27.09 -2.67
C ARG A 263 -11.66 -26.43 -3.54
N HIS A 264 -12.04 -25.38 -4.25
CA HIS A 264 -11.14 -24.59 -5.07
C HIS A 264 -11.31 -23.10 -4.74
N MET A 265 -10.20 -22.38 -4.73
CA MET A 265 -10.12 -20.94 -4.75
C MET A 265 -9.56 -20.52 -6.11
N ILE A 266 -10.24 -19.62 -6.78
CA ILE A 266 -9.81 -19.06 -8.07
C ILE A 266 -9.59 -17.57 -7.92
N LEU A 267 -8.39 -17.11 -8.27
CA LEU A 267 -8.02 -15.70 -8.33
C LEU A 267 -8.05 -15.29 -9.80
N MET A 268 -8.84 -14.30 -10.12
CA MET A 268 -8.98 -13.73 -11.45
C MET A 268 -8.22 -12.40 -11.53
N ASP A 269 -7.15 -12.43 -12.28
CA ASP A 269 -6.24 -11.29 -12.49
C ASP A 269 -6.52 -10.70 -13.87
N VAL A 270 -7.45 -9.75 -13.91
CA VAL A 270 -7.80 -9.01 -15.12
C VAL A 270 -6.77 -7.92 -15.33
N LEU A 271 -6.14 -7.90 -16.50
CA LEU A 271 -5.06 -6.95 -16.79
C LEU A 271 -5.58 -5.50 -16.66
N HIS A 272 -4.84 -4.66 -15.94
CA HIS A 272 -5.16 -3.28 -15.57
C HIS A 272 -6.35 -3.10 -14.61
N GLN A 273 -6.81 -4.18 -13.97
CA GLN A 273 -7.88 -4.14 -12.98
C GLN A 273 -7.40 -4.72 -11.64
N ASP A 274 -8.12 -4.42 -10.58
CA ASP A 274 -7.91 -5.07 -9.30
C ASP A 274 -8.24 -6.57 -9.40
N MET A 275 -7.45 -7.38 -8.72
CA MET A 275 -7.68 -8.82 -8.67
C MET A 275 -8.96 -9.14 -7.90
N ILE A 276 -9.78 -10.01 -8.45
CA ILE A 276 -10.98 -10.55 -7.81
C ILE A 276 -10.89 -12.08 -7.69
N GLY A 277 -11.76 -12.70 -6.92
CA GLY A 277 -11.72 -14.15 -6.77
C GLY A 277 -13.06 -14.77 -6.41
N PHE A 278 -13.10 -16.09 -6.46
CA PHE A 278 -14.22 -16.86 -5.96
C PHE A 278 -13.78 -18.20 -5.40
N ARG A 279 -14.54 -18.68 -4.45
CA ARG A 279 -14.48 -20.07 -3.98
C ARG A 279 -15.62 -20.85 -4.62
N VAL A 280 -15.30 -22.06 -5.08
CA VAL A 280 -16.28 -23.05 -5.51
C VAL A 280 -16.03 -24.38 -4.80
N ASP A 281 -17.09 -24.95 -4.22
CA ASP A 281 -17.07 -26.30 -3.66
C ASP A 281 -17.87 -27.21 -4.59
N LEU A 282 -17.22 -28.32 -5.05
CA LEU A 282 -17.77 -29.24 -6.05
C LEU A 282 -18.09 -30.59 -5.43
N ASP A 283 -19.16 -31.22 -5.88
CA ASP A 283 -19.43 -32.62 -5.61
C ASP A 283 -18.68 -33.48 -6.63
N LEU A 284 -17.64 -34.16 -6.18
CA LEU A 284 -16.78 -34.98 -7.04
C LEU A 284 -17.50 -36.25 -7.53
N GLY A 285 -18.48 -36.76 -6.76
CA GLY A 285 -19.29 -37.93 -7.15
C GLY A 285 -20.20 -37.59 -8.34
N ALA A 286 -20.80 -36.40 -8.33
CA ALA A 286 -21.64 -35.91 -9.43
C ALA A 286 -20.86 -35.60 -10.72
N LEU A 287 -19.54 -35.32 -10.60
CA LEU A 287 -18.73 -34.88 -11.73
C LEU A 287 -18.01 -35.97 -12.50
N ALA A 288 -17.83 -37.15 -11.91
CA ALA A 288 -17.00 -38.22 -12.49
C ALA A 288 -15.66 -37.73 -13.08
N LEU A 289 -15.05 -36.70 -12.46
CA LEU A 289 -13.80 -36.07 -12.93
C LEU A 289 -12.64 -37.04 -13.04
N SER A 290 -12.68 -38.14 -12.28
CA SER A 290 -11.70 -39.24 -12.37
C SER A 290 -11.65 -39.86 -13.79
N SER A 291 -12.77 -39.83 -14.53
CA SER A 291 -12.79 -40.32 -15.91
C SER A 291 -11.94 -39.45 -16.86
N TYR A 292 -11.81 -38.14 -16.55
CA TYR A 292 -10.97 -37.23 -17.32
C TYR A 292 -9.46 -37.34 -17.04
N GLN A 293 -9.07 -38.11 -16.02
CA GLN A 293 -7.66 -38.38 -15.69
C GLN A 293 -7.13 -39.65 -16.36
N SER A 294 -7.99 -40.44 -17.00
CA SER A 294 -7.57 -41.68 -17.66
C SER A 294 -6.53 -41.41 -18.76
N SER A 295 -5.70 -42.40 -19.03
CA SER A 295 -4.67 -42.36 -20.08
C SER A 295 -5.26 -42.10 -21.47
N SER A 296 -6.46 -42.54 -21.73
CA SER A 296 -7.22 -42.30 -22.95
C SER A 296 -7.58 -40.81 -23.09
N VAL A 297 -8.05 -40.16 -22.03
CA VAL A 297 -8.37 -38.72 -22.05
C VAL A 297 -7.11 -37.87 -22.11
N ARG A 298 -6.00 -38.25 -21.48
CA ARG A 298 -4.69 -37.59 -21.67
C ARG A 298 -4.25 -37.59 -23.13
N ARG A 299 -4.47 -38.72 -23.88
CA ARG A 299 -4.23 -38.78 -25.33
C ARG A 299 -5.19 -37.87 -26.10
N GLN A 300 -6.47 -37.82 -25.73
CA GLN A 300 -7.47 -36.94 -26.35
C GLN A 300 -7.17 -35.44 -26.12
N ARG A 301 -6.68 -35.09 -24.92
CA ARG A 301 -6.18 -33.72 -24.64
C ARG A 301 -5.03 -33.31 -25.55
N LYS A 302 -4.02 -34.16 -25.70
CA LYS A 302 -2.89 -33.95 -26.64
C LYS A 302 -3.35 -33.85 -28.10
N ALA A 303 -4.46 -34.52 -28.43
CA ALA A 303 -5.05 -34.50 -29.77
C ALA A 303 -6.12 -33.40 -29.97
N GLY A 304 -6.35 -32.50 -28.98
CA GLY A 304 -7.38 -31.45 -29.03
C GLY A 304 -8.84 -31.97 -29.05
N ARG A 305 -9.09 -33.18 -28.56
CA ARG A 305 -10.39 -33.86 -28.65
C ARG A 305 -11.24 -33.82 -27.38
N VAL A 306 -10.82 -33.10 -26.32
CA VAL A 306 -11.63 -32.95 -25.10
C VAL A 306 -12.75 -31.96 -25.36
N ASN A 307 -13.98 -32.37 -25.07
CA ASN A 307 -15.14 -31.50 -25.17
C ASN A 307 -15.23 -30.59 -23.92
N TYR A 308 -14.56 -29.43 -23.97
CA TYR A 308 -14.54 -28.46 -22.86
C TYR A 308 -15.91 -27.82 -22.62
N ALA A 309 -16.77 -27.68 -23.63
CA ALA A 309 -18.11 -27.17 -23.44
C ALA A 309 -18.97 -28.11 -22.57
N HIS A 310 -18.84 -29.43 -22.79
CA HIS A 310 -19.48 -30.43 -21.95
C HIS A 310 -18.93 -30.40 -20.53
N LEU A 311 -17.60 -30.28 -20.36
CA LEU A 311 -16.98 -30.15 -19.05
C LEU A 311 -17.46 -28.91 -18.31
N ALA A 312 -17.49 -27.74 -18.97
CA ALA A 312 -17.99 -26.50 -18.39
C ALA A 312 -19.44 -26.64 -17.90
N SER A 313 -20.29 -27.30 -18.72
CA SER A 313 -21.68 -27.58 -18.35
C SER A 313 -21.78 -28.50 -17.13
N ALA A 314 -20.94 -29.54 -17.08
CA ALA A 314 -20.91 -30.50 -15.95
C ALA A 314 -20.45 -29.84 -14.64
N VAL A 315 -19.30 -29.15 -14.63
CA VAL A 315 -18.74 -28.53 -13.41
C VAL A 315 -19.57 -27.37 -12.89
N SER A 316 -20.39 -26.73 -13.72
CA SER A 316 -21.26 -25.63 -13.33
C SER A 316 -22.73 -26.03 -13.13
N SER A 317 -23.04 -27.32 -13.21
CA SER A 317 -24.41 -27.80 -12.98
C SER A 317 -24.83 -27.59 -11.52
N LYS A 318 -26.15 -27.44 -11.30
CA LYS A 318 -26.73 -27.30 -9.93
C LYS A 318 -26.41 -28.50 -9.02
N GLN A 319 -26.22 -29.69 -9.59
CA GLN A 319 -25.87 -30.90 -8.84
C GLN A 319 -24.39 -30.91 -8.44
N ALA A 320 -23.52 -30.39 -9.31
CA ALA A 320 -22.09 -30.37 -9.06
C ALA A 320 -21.67 -29.23 -8.11
N VAL A 321 -22.27 -28.05 -8.23
CA VAL A 321 -21.89 -26.88 -7.42
C VAL A 321 -22.59 -26.91 -6.07
N GLN A 322 -21.86 -27.27 -5.02
CA GLN A 322 -22.37 -27.27 -3.65
C GLN A 322 -22.31 -25.85 -3.02
N LYS A 323 -21.33 -25.04 -3.41
CA LYS A 323 -21.14 -23.69 -2.92
C LYS A 323 -20.45 -22.84 -3.98
N PHE A 324 -20.94 -21.62 -4.19
CA PHE A 324 -20.28 -20.57 -4.96
C PHE A 324 -20.25 -19.29 -4.12
N GLN A 325 -19.07 -18.69 -3.99
CA GLN A 325 -18.87 -17.55 -3.11
C GLN A 325 -17.83 -16.60 -3.70
N ARG A 326 -18.23 -15.39 -4.02
CA ARG A 326 -17.32 -14.34 -4.47
C ARG A 326 -16.44 -13.87 -3.33
N VAL A 327 -15.21 -13.46 -3.65
CA VAL A 327 -14.18 -13.04 -2.70
C VAL A 327 -13.48 -11.81 -3.27
N ASN A 328 -13.34 -10.76 -2.48
CA ASN A 328 -12.43 -9.66 -2.79
C ASN A 328 -11.00 -10.14 -2.58
N VAL A 329 -10.08 -9.70 -3.42
CA VAL A 329 -8.66 -10.04 -3.28
C VAL A 329 -7.87 -8.77 -3.02
N VAL A 330 -7.12 -8.77 -1.92
CA VAL A 330 -6.24 -7.66 -1.53
C VAL A 330 -4.82 -8.16 -1.56
N GLN A 331 -3.98 -7.53 -2.37
CA GLN A 331 -2.56 -7.84 -2.44
C GLN A 331 -1.87 -7.35 -1.16
N ALA A 332 -1.25 -8.27 -0.45
CA ALA A 332 -0.53 -8.04 0.80
C ALA A 332 0.92 -8.56 0.70
N ASP A 333 1.36 -8.98 -0.48
CA ASP A 333 2.72 -9.39 -0.73
C ASP A 333 3.70 -8.19 -0.67
N ARG A 334 4.97 -8.51 -0.44
CA ARG A 334 6.03 -7.51 -0.28
C ARG A 334 6.11 -6.54 -1.46
N LEU A 335 6.08 -7.06 -2.68
CA LEU A 335 6.25 -6.24 -3.88
C LEU A 335 5.11 -5.23 -4.02
N SER A 336 3.87 -5.70 -3.89
CA SER A 336 2.67 -4.85 -3.99
C SER A 336 2.63 -3.78 -2.89
N VAL A 337 2.89 -4.15 -1.63
CA VAL A 337 2.83 -3.24 -0.49
C VAL A 337 3.93 -2.17 -0.56
N LEU A 338 5.17 -2.56 -0.85
CA LEU A 338 6.31 -1.64 -0.82
C LEU A 338 6.39 -0.76 -2.07
N SER A 339 5.94 -1.24 -3.24
CA SER A 339 6.02 -0.46 -4.48
C SER A 339 4.90 0.56 -4.65
N ARG A 340 3.75 0.36 -4.02
CA ARG A 340 2.54 1.19 -4.23
C ARG A 340 2.78 2.68 -4.04
N ASN A 341 3.54 3.05 -3.01
CA ASN A 341 3.76 4.44 -2.62
C ASN A 341 5.16 4.96 -3.00
N ARG A 342 5.90 4.22 -3.83
CA ARG A 342 7.25 4.61 -4.23
C ARG A 342 7.29 5.38 -5.53
N ARG A 343 7.99 6.52 -5.51
CA ARG A 343 8.52 7.13 -6.72
C ARG A 343 9.70 6.27 -7.19
N GLY A 344 9.85 6.00 -8.48
CA GLY A 344 10.99 5.21 -9.00
C GLY A 344 10.89 3.71 -8.67
N LYS A 345 9.72 3.11 -8.91
CA LYS A 345 9.45 1.67 -8.73
C LYS A 345 10.48 0.75 -9.40
N GLU A 346 11.08 1.21 -10.49
CA GLU A 346 12.06 0.47 -11.30
C GLU A 346 13.38 0.17 -10.56
N SER A 347 13.73 0.99 -9.57
CA SER A 347 14.97 0.81 -8.80
C SER A 347 14.88 -0.26 -7.73
N GLY A 348 13.71 -0.90 -7.54
CA GLY A 348 13.49 -1.89 -6.50
C GLY A 348 13.37 -1.26 -5.09
N ASP A 349 13.56 -2.04 -4.03
CA ASP A 349 13.48 -1.63 -2.63
C ASP A 349 14.71 -2.09 -1.83
N LEU A 350 14.77 -1.72 -0.55
CA LEU A 350 15.90 -2.04 0.33
C LEU A 350 15.97 -3.51 0.77
N SER A 351 15.00 -4.36 0.43
CA SER A 351 14.99 -5.78 0.80
C SER A 351 16.14 -6.59 0.19
N THR A 352 16.78 -6.03 -0.84
CA THR A 352 17.92 -6.64 -1.55
C THR A 352 19.28 -6.23 -0.97
N LYS A 353 19.31 -5.45 0.12
CA LYS A 353 20.52 -4.86 0.70
C LYS A 353 20.76 -5.31 2.14
N HIS A 354 22.00 -5.70 2.46
CA HIS A 354 22.46 -5.80 3.84
C HIS A 354 22.71 -4.41 4.39
N ILE A 355 21.95 -4.01 5.40
CA ILE A 355 22.00 -2.66 5.97
C ILE A 355 22.40 -2.73 7.44
N ALA A 356 23.38 -1.92 7.84
CA ALA A 356 23.70 -1.67 9.24
C ALA A 356 23.27 -0.27 9.65
N LEU A 357 22.38 -0.16 10.64
CA LEU A 357 22.04 1.08 11.32
C LEU A 357 22.82 1.17 12.62
N ILE A 358 23.71 2.14 12.74
CA ILE A 358 24.56 2.38 13.90
C ILE A 358 23.97 3.55 14.71
N GLY A 359 23.57 3.26 15.94
CA GLY A 359 22.87 4.20 16.82
C GLY A 359 21.36 4.12 16.65
N CYS A 360 20.71 3.61 17.69
CA CYS A 360 19.25 3.52 17.81
C CYS A 360 18.71 4.59 18.78
N GLY A 361 19.38 5.74 18.83
CA GLY A 361 18.94 6.90 19.59
C GLY A 361 17.80 7.65 18.89
N THR A 362 17.74 8.96 19.12
CA THR A 362 16.66 9.82 18.63
C THR A 362 16.48 9.73 17.10
N ILE A 363 17.56 9.86 16.33
CA ILE A 363 17.49 9.78 14.85
C ILE A 363 17.23 8.33 14.42
N GLY A 364 18.08 7.40 14.89
CA GLY A 364 18.02 6.00 14.46
C GLY A 364 16.72 5.31 14.84
N GLY A 365 16.10 5.68 15.96
CA GLY A 365 14.81 5.17 16.40
C GLY A 365 13.70 5.42 15.36
N TYR A 366 13.54 6.67 14.91
CA TYR A 366 12.58 7.01 13.85
C TYR A 366 12.98 6.43 12.49
N LEU A 367 14.27 6.46 12.18
CA LEU A 367 14.80 5.96 10.92
C LEU A 367 14.57 4.46 10.72
N ALA A 368 14.69 3.65 11.77
CA ALA A 368 14.49 2.21 11.69
C ALA A 368 13.13 1.83 11.12
N GLY A 369 12.06 2.49 11.60
CA GLY A 369 10.70 2.30 11.07
C GLY A 369 10.53 2.78 9.62
N LEU A 370 11.21 3.85 9.23
CA LEU A 370 11.19 4.36 7.86
C LEU A 370 11.93 3.44 6.89
N LEU A 371 13.08 2.88 7.30
CA LEU A 371 13.83 1.91 6.49
C LEU A 371 13.06 0.60 6.29
N LEU A 372 12.36 0.10 7.32
CA LEU A 372 11.49 -1.06 7.18
C LEU A 372 10.40 -0.81 6.13
N ARG A 373 9.74 0.35 6.15
CA ARG A 373 8.74 0.75 5.16
C ARG A 373 9.32 0.93 3.75
N ALA A 374 10.63 1.09 3.65
CA ALA A 374 11.37 1.10 2.40
C ALA A 374 11.90 -0.29 1.99
N GLY A 375 11.58 -1.34 2.76
CA GLY A 375 11.92 -2.73 2.47
C GLY A 375 13.10 -3.32 3.22
N ALA A 376 13.81 -2.55 4.05
CA ALA A 376 14.93 -3.08 4.82
C ALA A 376 14.48 -4.23 5.75
N GLY A 377 15.10 -5.40 5.61
CA GLY A 377 14.76 -6.60 6.37
C GLY A 377 13.48 -7.32 5.94
N CYS A 378 12.82 -6.88 4.85
CA CYS A 378 11.63 -7.53 4.31
C CYS A 378 11.92 -8.61 3.25
N GLY A 379 13.16 -8.92 2.97
CA GLY A 379 13.60 -9.93 2.00
C GLY A 379 14.69 -10.84 2.57
N ASP A 380 15.50 -11.40 1.69
CA ASP A 380 16.57 -12.34 2.07
C ASP A 380 17.78 -11.63 2.72
N LYS A 381 17.89 -10.32 2.55
CA LYS A 381 18.98 -9.54 3.14
C LYS A 381 18.58 -9.00 4.49
N THR A 382 19.55 -8.97 5.40
CA THR A 382 19.31 -8.63 6.81
C THR A 382 19.49 -7.13 7.07
N PHE A 383 18.58 -6.58 7.85
CA PHE A 383 18.67 -5.26 8.46
C PHE A 383 19.19 -5.40 9.88
N TYR A 384 20.34 -4.79 10.17
CA TYR A 384 21.04 -4.89 11.44
C TYR A 384 20.96 -3.56 12.19
N LEU A 385 20.54 -3.61 13.46
CA LEU A 385 20.49 -2.47 14.36
C LEU A 385 21.55 -2.62 15.45
N PHE A 386 22.37 -1.59 15.64
CA PHE A 386 23.45 -1.59 16.64
C PHE A 386 23.26 -0.45 17.63
N ASP A 387 23.06 -0.78 18.89
CA ASP A 387 23.10 0.16 20.02
C ASP A 387 23.44 -0.57 21.30
N HIS A 388 24.27 0.03 22.14
CA HIS A 388 24.66 -0.54 23.45
C HIS A 388 23.89 0.08 24.61
N ASP A 389 23.09 1.12 24.36
CA ASP A 389 22.38 1.85 25.40
C ASP A 389 21.02 1.20 25.70
N GLU A 390 20.57 1.39 26.95
CA GLU A 390 19.22 1.10 27.38
C GLU A 390 18.29 2.32 27.18
N PHE A 391 17.02 2.06 26.97
CA PHE A 391 16.01 3.10 26.90
C PHE A 391 15.63 3.58 28.31
N GLN A 392 15.76 4.87 28.56
CA GLN A 392 15.53 5.51 29.84
C GLN A 392 14.32 6.48 29.77
N PRO A 393 13.62 6.75 30.88
CA PRO A 393 12.48 7.68 30.89
C PRO A 393 12.80 9.06 30.29
N ILE A 394 14.01 9.58 30.52
CA ILE A 394 14.47 10.87 29.96
C ILE A 394 14.60 10.90 28.43
N ASN A 395 14.60 9.74 27.78
CA ASN A 395 14.67 9.65 26.32
C ASN A 395 13.29 9.84 25.68
N PHE A 396 12.19 9.60 26.42
CA PHE A 396 10.83 9.54 25.88
C PHE A 396 10.44 10.80 25.08
N GLY A 397 10.80 11.99 25.54
CA GLY A 397 10.42 13.25 24.88
C GLY A 397 10.90 13.39 23.42
N ARG A 398 11.85 12.57 22.99
CA ARG A 398 12.42 12.62 21.63
C ARG A 398 12.73 11.26 21.02
N HIS A 399 12.20 10.18 21.57
CA HIS A 399 12.44 8.82 21.08
C HIS A 399 11.14 8.13 20.68
N VAL A 400 11.21 7.19 19.73
CA VAL A 400 10.03 6.48 19.22
C VAL A 400 9.53 5.38 20.17
N LEU A 401 10.40 4.87 21.06
CA LEU A 401 10.03 3.83 22.02
C LEU A 401 9.09 4.34 23.11
N ALA A 402 8.31 3.43 23.67
CA ALA A 402 7.25 3.70 24.64
C ALA A 402 7.68 3.33 26.08
N THR A 403 6.87 3.69 27.05
CA THR A 403 7.10 3.38 28.49
C THR A 403 7.32 1.89 28.75
N THR A 404 6.71 1.02 27.98
CA THR A 404 6.85 -0.45 28.06
C THR A 404 8.25 -0.93 27.72
N ASP A 405 9.08 -0.10 27.10
CA ASP A 405 10.45 -0.43 26.69
C ASP A 405 11.51 0.10 27.65
N ILE A 406 11.12 0.80 28.73
CA ILE A 406 12.07 1.33 29.72
C ILE A 406 12.91 0.19 30.30
N GLY A 407 14.23 0.39 30.35
CA GLY A 407 15.21 -0.58 30.83
C GLY A 407 15.63 -1.64 29.81
N ARG A 408 14.98 -1.69 28.63
CA ARG A 408 15.39 -2.58 27.55
C ARG A 408 16.51 -1.93 26.72
N ASN A 409 17.37 -2.75 26.12
CA ASN A 409 18.31 -2.25 25.12
C ASN A 409 17.53 -1.63 23.93
N LYS A 410 17.97 -0.47 23.46
CA LYS A 410 17.29 0.29 22.39
C LYS A 410 17.17 -0.49 21.09
N ALA A 411 18.24 -1.20 20.67
CA ALA A 411 18.21 -1.98 19.44
C ALA A 411 17.24 -3.17 19.54
N GLU A 412 17.24 -3.88 20.66
CA GLU A 412 16.30 -5.01 20.88
C GLU A 412 14.86 -4.55 20.95
N ALA A 413 14.57 -3.45 21.66
CA ALA A 413 13.22 -2.89 21.74
C ALA A 413 12.71 -2.46 20.36
N LEU A 414 13.57 -1.80 19.55
CA LEU A 414 13.20 -1.43 18.18
C LEU A 414 12.94 -2.65 17.31
N VAL A 415 13.80 -3.68 17.33
CA VAL A 415 13.60 -4.90 16.55
C VAL A 415 12.28 -5.59 16.92
N SER A 416 11.96 -5.64 18.22
CA SER A 416 10.66 -6.16 18.68
C SER A 416 9.48 -5.37 18.09
N THR A 417 9.56 -4.04 18.14
CA THR A 417 8.53 -3.15 17.57
C THR A 417 8.41 -3.31 16.05
N LEU A 418 9.53 -3.38 15.33
CA LEU A 418 9.55 -3.55 13.88
C LEU A 418 8.94 -4.89 13.46
N ASN A 419 9.31 -5.98 14.12
CA ASN A 419 8.77 -7.31 13.83
C ASN A 419 7.27 -7.42 14.10
N SER A 420 6.74 -6.68 15.06
CA SER A 420 5.29 -6.66 15.34
C SER A 420 4.51 -5.69 14.45
N SER A 421 5.16 -4.81 13.71
CA SER A 421 4.51 -3.76 12.94
C SER A 421 4.00 -4.20 11.55
N THR A 422 4.56 -5.27 11.00
CA THR A 422 4.20 -5.79 9.67
C THR A 422 4.58 -7.26 9.51
N HIS A 423 3.72 -8.02 8.84
CA HIS A 423 3.99 -9.41 8.46
C HIS A 423 5.17 -9.55 7.47
N LEU A 424 5.61 -8.46 6.85
CA LEU A 424 6.74 -8.45 5.91
C LEU A 424 8.10 -8.41 6.58
N ALA A 425 8.17 -8.12 7.89
CA ALA A 425 9.42 -8.11 8.65
C ALA A 425 9.95 -9.55 8.80
N LYS A 426 11.08 -9.84 8.14
CA LYS A 426 11.62 -11.21 8.05
C LYS A 426 13.03 -11.33 8.63
N ASN A 427 13.92 -10.45 8.23
CA ASN A 427 15.35 -10.53 8.56
C ASN A 427 15.82 -9.23 9.24
N ILE A 428 15.44 -9.03 10.50
CA ILE A 428 15.87 -7.89 11.32
C ILE A 428 16.59 -8.42 12.55
N LYS A 429 17.78 -7.88 12.84
CA LYS A 429 18.61 -8.33 13.96
C LYS A 429 19.13 -7.18 14.80
N ALA A 430 19.04 -7.32 16.12
CA ALA A 430 19.63 -6.40 17.08
C ALA A 430 21.03 -6.86 17.53
N PHE A 431 21.89 -5.88 17.77
CA PHE A 431 23.17 -6.06 18.44
C PHE A 431 23.29 -5.05 19.58
N THR A 432 23.43 -5.55 20.78
CA THR A 432 23.52 -4.77 22.02
C THR A 432 24.94 -4.24 22.32
N SER A 433 25.86 -4.50 21.40
CA SER A 433 27.27 -4.03 21.51
C SER A 433 27.52 -2.86 20.58
N ARG A 434 28.61 -2.13 20.86
CA ARG A 434 29.11 -1.10 19.96
C ARG A 434 29.51 -1.72 18.62
N PHE A 435 29.18 -1.02 17.52
CA PHE A 435 29.62 -1.41 16.19
C PHE A 435 31.15 -1.37 16.09
N ALA A 436 31.78 -2.47 15.70
CA ALA A 436 33.21 -2.54 15.47
C ALA A 436 33.57 -1.84 14.14
N ILE A 437 34.24 -0.69 14.21
CA ILE A 437 34.62 0.09 13.02
C ILE A 437 35.96 -0.42 12.47
N ASN A 438 35.88 -1.46 11.67
CA ASN A 438 37.04 -2.04 10.96
C ASN A 438 36.60 -2.57 9.57
N ALA A 439 37.57 -2.86 8.71
CA ALA A 439 37.33 -3.29 7.35
C ALA A 439 36.58 -4.62 7.27
N GLU A 440 36.85 -5.57 8.13
CA GLU A 440 36.20 -6.88 8.16
C GLU A 440 34.69 -6.75 8.43
N GLN A 441 34.32 -5.92 9.40
CA GLN A 441 32.93 -5.67 9.73
C GLN A 441 32.21 -4.93 8.60
N LEU A 442 32.81 -3.88 8.04
CA LEU A 442 32.19 -3.07 7.00
C LEU A 442 31.92 -3.84 5.71
N LYS A 443 32.75 -4.81 5.34
CA LYS A 443 32.57 -5.67 4.16
C LYS A 443 31.25 -6.46 4.14
N ARG A 444 30.59 -6.62 5.28
CA ARG A 444 29.37 -7.42 5.43
C ARG A 444 28.11 -6.70 4.94
N TYR A 445 28.22 -5.41 4.67
CA TYR A 445 27.07 -4.54 4.39
C TYR A 445 27.18 -3.86 3.04
N ASP A 446 26.04 -3.69 2.39
CA ASP A 446 25.91 -2.86 1.20
C ASP A 446 25.80 -1.38 1.58
N ILE A 447 25.08 -1.10 2.68
CA ILE A 447 24.82 0.24 3.20
C ILE A 447 25.10 0.27 4.69
N VAL A 448 25.87 1.24 5.13
CA VAL A 448 26.10 1.52 6.56
C VAL A 448 25.59 2.90 6.89
N ILE A 449 24.67 2.97 7.83
CA ILE A 449 23.98 4.19 8.22
C ILE A 449 24.42 4.59 9.63
N ASP A 450 25.04 5.73 9.74
CA ASP A 450 25.48 6.32 10.99
C ASP A 450 24.46 7.37 11.47
N ALA A 451 23.70 7.00 12.47
CA ALA A 451 22.73 7.85 13.16
C ALA A 451 23.17 8.19 14.61
N THR A 452 24.47 8.06 14.89
CA THR A 452 25.01 8.31 16.25
C THR A 452 25.08 9.79 16.60
N GLY A 453 25.17 10.66 15.59
CA GLY A 453 25.43 12.08 15.78
C GLY A 453 26.79 12.37 16.46
N ARG A 454 27.74 11.42 16.43
CA ARG A 454 29.04 11.52 17.07
C ARG A 454 30.16 11.73 16.05
N PRO A 455 30.72 12.95 15.93
CA PRO A 455 31.76 13.26 14.96
C PRO A 455 32.95 12.27 14.92
N PRO A 456 33.50 11.77 16.05
CA PRO A 456 34.58 10.78 16.01
C PRO A 456 34.18 9.45 15.37
N VAL A 457 32.93 9.01 15.54
CA VAL A 457 32.37 7.79 14.92
C VAL A 457 32.28 7.98 13.41
N SER A 458 31.66 9.07 12.99
CA SER A 458 31.46 9.42 11.56
C SER A 458 32.84 9.56 10.84
N ALA A 459 33.78 10.26 11.45
CA ALA A 459 35.12 10.41 10.89
C ALA A 459 35.85 9.08 10.77
N ARG A 460 35.76 8.21 11.79
CA ARG A 460 36.40 6.88 11.78
C ARG A 460 35.79 5.96 10.72
N LEU A 461 34.46 5.94 10.56
CA LEU A 461 33.78 5.20 9.50
C LEU A 461 34.27 5.66 8.12
N ALA A 462 34.27 6.97 7.88
CA ALA A 462 34.73 7.56 6.62
C ALA A 462 36.22 7.24 6.34
N SER A 463 37.08 7.22 7.37
CA SER A 463 38.47 6.86 7.23
C SER A 463 38.66 5.38 6.87
N VAL A 464 38.01 4.46 7.59
CA VAL A 464 38.14 3.01 7.35
C VAL A 464 37.59 2.64 5.97
N VAL A 465 36.50 3.22 5.52
CA VAL A 465 35.94 2.90 4.19
C VAL A 465 36.89 3.31 3.06
N ARG A 466 37.78 4.24 3.27
CA ARG A 466 38.82 4.64 2.30
C ARG A 466 39.91 3.57 2.08
N THR A 467 40.05 2.59 2.97
CA THR A 467 40.95 1.46 2.79
C THR A 467 40.47 0.45 1.75
N PHE A 468 39.19 0.52 1.35
CA PHE A 468 38.61 -0.37 0.34
C PHE A 468 38.85 0.15 -1.08
N LYS A 469 38.91 -0.77 -2.04
CA LYS A 469 38.74 -0.40 -3.45
C LYS A 469 37.35 0.20 -3.67
N LEU A 470 37.23 1.14 -4.59
CA LEU A 470 35.99 1.89 -4.80
C LEU A 470 34.76 0.97 -5.08
N THR A 471 34.98 -0.11 -5.82
CA THR A 471 33.94 -1.09 -6.17
C THR A 471 33.50 -2.02 -5.05
N GLU A 472 34.27 -2.09 -3.96
CA GLU A 472 34.03 -2.96 -2.82
C GLU A 472 33.54 -2.18 -1.59
N ARG A 473 33.42 -0.85 -1.71
CA ARG A 473 33.02 0.02 -0.60
C ARG A 473 31.52 -0.11 -0.32
N PRO A 474 31.11 -0.30 0.96
CA PRO A 474 29.75 0.00 1.33
C PRO A 474 29.48 1.50 1.15
N VAL A 475 28.25 1.85 0.83
CA VAL A 475 27.83 3.26 0.86
C VAL A 475 27.61 3.66 2.32
N LEU A 476 28.25 4.77 2.76
CA LEU A 476 27.99 5.33 4.08
C LEU A 476 26.97 6.46 4.00
N ILE A 477 26.04 6.48 4.94
CA ILE A 477 25.09 7.57 5.11
C ILE A 477 25.25 8.10 6.53
N HIS A 478 25.65 9.36 6.66
CA HIS A 478 25.80 10.03 7.95
C HIS A 478 24.68 11.02 8.15
N GLY A 479 23.88 10.86 9.21
CA GLY A 479 22.85 11.80 9.61
C GLY A 479 23.08 12.35 11.00
N PHE A 480 22.97 13.66 11.14
CA PHE A 480 23.16 14.34 12.41
C PHE A 480 22.36 15.62 12.53
N ASN A 481 22.02 15.96 13.76
CA ASN A 481 21.46 17.25 14.11
C ASN A 481 22.60 18.23 14.41
N ASP A 482 22.54 19.43 13.85
CA ASP A 482 23.53 20.48 14.03
C ASP A 482 22.90 21.73 14.69
N GLY A 483 23.73 22.65 15.16
CA GLY A 483 23.26 23.87 15.79
C GLY A 483 22.41 23.63 17.05
N ASN A 484 22.77 22.61 17.87
CA ASN A 484 21.97 22.18 19.03
C ASN A 484 20.48 21.89 18.65
N GLY A 485 20.26 21.20 17.54
CA GLY A 485 18.93 20.82 17.10
C GLY A 485 18.24 21.82 16.16
N ARG A 486 18.96 22.82 15.64
CA ARG A 486 18.41 23.82 14.70
C ARG A 486 18.51 23.42 13.24
N ALA A 487 19.29 22.38 12.93
CA ALA A 487 19.44 21.87 11.58
C ALA A 487 19.54 20.34 11.55
N SER A 488 18.93 19.77 10.52
CA SER A 488 19.09 18.38 10.10
C SER A 488 20.08 18.32 8.94
N LYS A 489 21.07 17.45 8.97
CA LYS A 489 22.08 17.32 7.93
C LYS A 489 22.37 15.86 7.60
N VAL A 490 22.47 15.54 6.30
CA VAL A 490 22.76 14.20 5.81
C VAL A 490 23.82 14.24 4.72
N ILE A 491 24.79 13.33 4.81
CA ILE A 491 25.87 13.14 3.84
C ILE A 491 25.81 11.69 3.35
N ILE A 492 25.88 11.51 2.04
CA ILE A 492 26.08 10.21 1.38
C ILE A 492 27.54 10.12 0.95
N ASP A 493 28.28 9.19 1.51
CA ASP A 493 29.63 8.85 1.09
C ASP A 493 29.55 7.63 0.14
N ASP A 494 29.51 7.89 -1.13
CA ASP A 494 29.54 6.92 -2.23
C ASP A 494 30.90 6.87 -2.95
N GLY A 495 31.89 7.49 -2.35
CA GLY A 495 33.25 7.61 -2.88
C GLY A 495 33.58 8.96 -3.51
N ARG A 496 32.58 9.80 -3.86
CA ARG A 496 32.79 11.16 -4.40
C ARG A 496 33.19 12.18 -3.35
N CYS A 497 32.66 12.05 -2.15
CA CYS A 497 32.98 12.88 -0.99
C CYS A 497 32.94 12.01 0.27
N CYS A 498 33.34 12.56 1.40
CA CYS A 498 33.18 11.90 2.71
C CYS A 498 32.67 12.88 3.77
N TYR A 499 32.40 12.35 4.97
CA TYR A 499 32.01 13.16 6.13
C TYR A 499 32.94 14.36 6.35
N GLY A 500 34.28 14.15 6.29
CA GLY A 500 35.25 15.22 6.49
C GLY A 500 35.25 16.30 5.41
N CYS A 501 34.76 16.02 4.20
CA CYS A 501 34.71 17.01 3.12
C CYS A 501 33.77 18.19 3.43
N LEU A 502 32.67 17.93 4.16
CA LEU A 502 31.77 18.99 4.59
C LEU A 502 32.46 19.95 5.56
N PHE A 503 33.16 19.41 6.57
CA PHE A 503 33.80 20.21 7.61
C PHE A 503 35.11 20.85 7.18
N ALA A 504 35.73 20.36 6.11
CA ALA A 504 36.94 20.97 5.54
C ALA A 504 36.64 22.26 4.75
N ASN A 505 35.36 22.58 4.49
CA ASN A 505 34.96 23.78 3.78
C ASN A 505 34.84 24.98 4.76
N GLU A 506 35.89 25.77 4.85
CA GLU A 506 35.98 26.92 5.74
C GLU A 506 34.98 28.04 5.44
N ALA A 507 34.34 28.04 4.26
CA ALA A 507 33.27 28.98 3.96
C ALA A 507 31.98 28.69 4.74
N PHE A 508 31.82 27.46 5.23
CA PHE A 508 30.64 27.02 5.97
C PHE A 508 30.96 26.58 7.39
N TYR A 509 32.16 26.08 7.64
CA TYR A 509 32.57 25.52 8.95
C TYR A 509 33.87 26.11 9.43
N LYS A 510 33.93 26.45 10.71
CA LYS A 510 35.13 26.81 11.41
C LYS A 510 35.20 26.07 12.74
N ASP A 511 36.30 25.39 13.01
CA ASP A 511 36.51 24.60 14.23
C ASP A 511 35.37 23.60 14.51
N GLY A 512 34.80 23.00 13.45
CA GLY A 512 33.68 22.04 13.52
C GLY A 512 32.30 22.68 13.71
N MET A 513 32.22 24.00 13.78
CA MET A 513 30.97 24.72 13.95
C MET A 513 30.52 25.31 12.61
N ASP A 514 29.23 25.13 12.27
CA ASP A 514 28.60 25.82 11.14
C ASP A 514 28.54 27.33 11.42
N LEU A 515 29.10 28.12 10.51
CA LEU A 515 29.24 29.57 10.68
C LEU A 515 27.87 30.28 10.76
N ARG A 516 26.81 29.66 10.27
CA ARG A 516 25.44 30.18 10.41
C ARG A 516 24.96 30.22 11.86
N PHE A 517 25.56 29.40 12.72
CA PHE A 517 25.28 29.37 14.16
C PHE A 517 26.31 30.10 15.00
N SER A 518 27.23 30.86 14.40
CA SER A 518 28.29 31.60 15.11
C SER A 518 27.77 32.62 16.13
N HIS A 519 26.53 33.08 15.96
CA HIS A 519 25.86 34.01 16.87
C HIS A 519 25.24 33.33 18.10
N ILE A 520 25.22 32.00 18.15
CA ILE A 520 24.62 31.21 19.23
C ILE A 520 25.71 30.71 20.19
N SER A 521 25.51 30.93 21.47
CA SER A 521 26.38 30.33 22.48
C SER A 521 26.01 28.86 22.71
N MET A 522 26.48 28.00 21.80
CA MET A 522 26.17 26.56 21.80
C MET A 522 26.50 25.86 23.12
N SER A 523 27.56 26.29 23.79
CA SER A 523 27.97 25.74 25.08
C SER A 523 27.06 26.12 26.24
N ALA A 524 26.45 27.31 26.20
CA ALA A 524 25.54 27.76 27.24
C ALA A 524 24.22 26.99 27.26
N GLU A 525 23.82 26.42 26.12
CA GLU A 525 22.59 25.63 25.99
C GLU A 525 22.79 24.15 26.40
N ARG A 526 24.03 23.72 26.61
CA ARG A 526 24.32 22.34 26.98
C ARG A 526 24.34 22.17 28.49
N HIS A 527 23.60 21.16 28.95
CA HIS A 527 23.68 20.73 30.34
C HIS A 527 24.79 19.70 30.47
N ILE A 528 25.87 20.07 31.17
CA ILE A 528 27.03 19.21 31.38
C ILE A 528 27.00 18.72 32.81
N SER A 529 27.00 17.39 33.01
CA SER A 529 27.19 16.75 34.30
C SER A 529 28.30 15.70 34.21
N CYS A 530 28.88 15.27 35.35
CA CYS A 530 29.85 14.19 35.36
C CYS A 530 29.26 12.93 34.73
N GLY A 531 29.80 12.53 33.56
CA GLY A 531 29.36 11.33 32.82
C GLY A 531 28.24 11.54 31.82
N SER A 532 27.58 12.72 31.74
CA SER A 532 26.55 12.97 30.72
C SER A 532 26.55 14.42 30.24
N THR A 533 26.47 14.59 28.94
CA THR A 533 26.20 15.90 28.33
C THR A 533 24.84 15.82 27.60
N PHE A 534 23.96 16.71 27.94
CA PHE A 534 22.62 16.78 27.34
C PHE A 534 22.45 18.11 26.62
N THR A 535 22.00 18.05 25.39
CA THR A 535 21.56 19.20 24.59
C THR A 535 20.05 19.12 24.45
N PRO A 536 19.28 20.10 24.96
CA PRO A 536 17.84 20.10 24.78
C PRO A 536 17.49 20.43 23.33
N TYR A 537 16.65 19.62 22.72
CA TYR A 537 16.00 19.87 21.43
C TYR A 537 14.80 18.93 21.26
N ASP A 538 13.86 19.33 20.43
CA ASP A 538 12.63 18.59 20.17
C ASP A 538 12.85 17.40 19.23
N ALA A 539 11.93 16.44 19.27
CA ALA A 539 11.94 15.27 18.38
C ALA A 539 11.90 15.65 16.89
N ALA A 540 11.29 16.80 16.55
CA ALA A 540 11.05 17.23 15.17
C ALA A 540 12.32 17.24 14.32
N VAL A 541 13.44 17.79 14.83
CA VAL A 541 14.72 17.82 14.09
C VAL A 541 15.21 16.41 13.77
N SER A 542 15.05 15.47 14.70
CA SER A 542 15.47 14.08 14.51
C SER A 542 14.61 13.32 13.52
N ILE A 543 13.29 13.60 13.51
CA ILE A 543 12.35 13.04 12.52
C ILE A 543 12.69 13.54 11.12
N ILE A 544 12.99 14.83 10.98
CA ILE A 544 13.41 15.42 9.70
C ILE A 544 14.72 14.79 9.23
N THR A 545 15.72 14.66 10.13
CA THR A 545 16.97 13.98 9.79
C THR A 545 16.73 12.55 9.34
N ALA A 546 15.90 11.79 10.06
CA ALA A 546 15.54 10.42 9.69
C ALA A 546 14.84 10.34 8.32
N GLY A 547 13.94 11.29 8.00
CA GLY A 547 13.28 11.38 6.69
C GLY A 547 14.28 11.61 5.55
N ILE A 548 15.22 12.54 5.72
CA ILE A 548 16.28 12.80 4.73
C ILE A 548 17.21 11.58 4.59
N MET A 549 17.51 10.88 5.67
CA MET A 549 18.33 9.66 5.64
C MET A 549 17.62 8.50 4.93
N GLN A 550 16.28 8.37 5.05
CA GLN A 550 15.51 7.40 4.28
C GLN A 550 15.60 7.70 2.78
N GLU A 551 15.45 8.97 2.38
CA GLU A 551 15.62 9.39 0.99
C GLU A 551 17.04 9.07 0.49
N ALA A 552 18.07 9.34 1.32
CA ALA A 552 19.45 8.97 1.03
C ALA A 552 19.61 7.46 0.79
N ALA A 553 19.05 6.62 1.66
CA ALA A 553 19.13 5.17 1.53
C ALA A 553 18.44 4.65 0.25
N LEU A 554 17.29 5.23 -0.11
CA LEU A 554 16.60 4.90 -1.35
C LEU A 554 17.37 5.37 -2.59
N SER A 555 18.05 6.51 -2.52
CA SER A 555 18.85 7.03 -3.65
C SER A 555 20.05 6.14 -4.00
N VAL A 556 20.54 5.33 -3.04
CA VAL A 556 21.60 4.33 -3.29
C VAL A 556 21.14 3.24 -4.28
N LEU A 557 19.85 3.00 -4.41
CA LEU A 557 19.29 2.05 -5.38
C LEU A 557 19.28 2.62 -6.81
N GLU A 558 19.38 3.92 -6.95
CA GLU A 558 19.40 4.58 -8.26
C GLU A 558 20.81 4.50 -8.87
N LYS A 559 20.91 4.36 -10.18
CA LYS A 559 22.20 4.28 -10.90
C LYS A 559 23.06 5.52 -10.73
N ASN A 560 22.43 6.69 -10.54
CA ASN A 560 23.09 7.97 -10.37
C ASN A 560 22.48 8.71 -9.18
N ALA A 561 23.23 8.85 -8.11
CA ALA A 561 22.76 9.64 -6.97
C ALA A 561 22.56 11.11 -7.39
N ARG A 562 21.41 11.65 -7.05
CA ARG A 562 21.03 13.04 -7.40
C ARG A 562 21.73 14.05 -6.51
N TRP A 563 22.11 13.65 -5.32
CA TRP A 563 22.77 14.47 -4.32
C TRP A 563 23.62 13.61 -3.38
N THR A 564 24.63 14.21 -2.76
CA THR A 564 25.43 13.61 -1.68
C THR A 564 25.36 14.40 -0.39
N TYR A 565 24.77 15.60 -0.43
CA TYR A 565 24.49 16.41 0.75
C TYR A 565 23.10 17.02 0.69
N SER A 566 22.37 16.88 1.79
CA SER A 566 21.06 17.49 1.99
C SER A 566 20.97 18.00 3.42
N GLU A 567 20.28 19.13 3.61
CA GLU A 567 20.03 19.70 4.92
C GLU A 567 18.61 20.28 5.01
N HIS A 568 18.14 20.45 6.23
CA HIS A 568 16.97 21.25 6.56
C HIS A 568 17.27 22.14 7.76
N MET A 569 17.07 23.45 7.60
CA MET A 569 17.25 24.44 8.68
C MET A 569 15.91 24.70 9.34
N LEU A 570 15.82 24.52 10.64
CA LEU A 570 14.64 24.86 11.43
C LEU A 570 14.69 26.34 11.85
N GLU A 571 15.86 26.77 12.30
CA GLU A 571 16.13 28.17 12.65
C GLU A 571 17.58 28.53 12.40
N GLY A 572 17.91 29.81 12.44
CA GLY A 572 19.29 30.29 12.33
C GLY A 572 19.83 30.38 10.91
N GLY A 573 19.03 30.14 9.87
CA GLY A 573 19.50 30.28 8.51
C GLY A 573 18.57 29.71 7.44
N ARG A 574 18.93 29.92 6.18
CA ARG A 574 18.20 29.40 5.02
C ARG A 574 18.68 27.98 4.69
N THR A 575 17.75 27.06 4.47
CA THR A 575 18.02 25.74 3.91
C THR A 575 18.67 25.86 2.53
N GLN A 576 19.81 25.18 2.33
CA GLN A 576 20.45 25.08 1.04
C GLN A 576 19.80 23.98 0.20
N LYS A 577 19.84 24.14 -1.13
CA LYS A 577 19.42 23.09 -2.06
C LYS A 577 20.34 21.87 -1.91
N GLN A 578 19.77 20.70 -2.14
CA GLN A 578 20.53 19.46 -2.27
C GLN A 578 21.63 19.60 -3.32
N LYS A 579 22.80 19.05 -3.06
CA LYS A 579 23.98 19.17 -3.94
C LYS A 579 24.85 17.93 -3.97
N LEU A 580 25.56 17.78 -5.06
CA LEU A 580 26.65 16.83 -5.16
C LEU A 580 27.92 17.49 -4.58
N LEU A 581 28.42 16.96 -3.47
CA LEU A 581 29.71 17.39 -2.93
C LEU A 581 30.84 16.63 -3.65
N ALA A 582 31.90 17.33 -3.97
CA ALA A 582 33.16 16.74 -4.39
C ALA A 582 34.10 16.54 -3.19
N ALA A 583 35.10 15.68 -3.37
CA ALA A 583 36.18 15.57 -2.38
C ALA A 583 36.85 16.93 -2.19
N HIS A 584 36.94 17.39 -0.94
CA HIS A 584 37.52 18.69 -0.63
C HIS A 584 39.03 18.59 -0.57
N PRO A 585 39.84 19.46 -1.24
CA PRO A 585 41.30 19.34 -1.28
C PRO A 585 41.97 19.35 0.08
N ARG A 586 41.39 20.01 1.07
CA ARG A 586 41.92 20.07 2.46
C ARG A 586 41.31 19.00 3.38
N CYS A 587 40.55 18.05 2.85
CA CYS A 587 39.97 17.01 3.68
C CYS A 587 41.04 16.00 4.11
N GLY A 588 41.38 15.96 5.41
CA GLY A 588 42.36 15.02 5.95
C GLY A 588 41.95 13.54 5.85
N ILE A 589 40.67 13.23 5.59
CA ILE A 589 40.18 11.86 5.39
C ILE A 589 40.38 11.41 3.95
N CYS A 590 40.05 12.26 2.95
CA CYS A 590 40.19 11.92 1.54
C CYS A 590 41.60 12.04 1.00
N HIS A 591 42.40 12.93 1.57
CA HIS A 591 43.74 13.29 1.11
C HIS A 591 44.83 13.12 2.19
N GLY A 592 44.48 12.63 3.40
CA GLY A 592 45.44 12.24 4.40
C GLY A 592 46.28 11.06 3.90
N ASN A 593 47.58 11.14 4.02
CA ASN A 593 48.47 9.99 3.81
C ASN A 593 48.06 8.91 4.85
N LEU A 594 47.49 7.83 4.42
CA LEU A 594 47.31 6.61 5.19
C LEU A 594 48.63 5.89 5.30
#